data_7f7c681e2f341e12af44d8bc29b2f3cc
#
_entry.id   7f7c681e2f341e12af44d8bc29b2f3cc
#
_cell.length_a   1.000
_cell.length_b   1.000
_cell.length_c   1.000
_cell.angle_alpha   90.00
_cell.angle_beta   90.00
_cell.angle_gamma   90.00
#
_symmetry.space_group_name_H-M   'P 1'
#
loop_
_entity.id
_entity.type
_entity.pdbx_description
1 polymer ?
#
loop_
_entity_poly.entity_id
_entity_poly.type
_entity_poly.pdbx_seq_one_letter_code
_entity_poly.pdbx_strand_id
1 'polypeptide(L)'
;MTRIHGDFHLGQVLVASGDVFIIDFEGEPATPIKERRAKTSPLRDVAGLIRSIDYAGAALIEGKGVGAAPVDENQRNRLIAEFRARATRAFLKEYGKARGVVAGAQERALLELFLIEKAAYEIHYEAANRPTWIGVPLTGLLRLTARILEKAHA
;
A
#
# COMPACT_ATOMS: atom_id res chain seq x y z
N MET A 1 17.38 -8.19 6.60
CA MET A 1 16.44 -9.32 6.69
C MET A 1 15.95 -9.47 8.12
N THR A 2 14.63 -9.41 8.33
CA THR A 2 13.99 -9.56 9.65
C THR A 2 12.70 -10.38 9.49
N ARG A 3 12.10 -10.77 10.60
CA ARG A 3 10.70 -11.21 10.59
C ARG A 3 9.82 -10.00 10.29
N ILE A 4 8.83 -10.20 9.47
CA ILE A 4 7.86 -9.17 9.05
C ILE A 4 6.45 -9.58 9.47
N HIS A 5 5.50 -8.65 9.36
CA HIS A 5 4.09 -8.93 9.53
C HIS A 5 3.58 -9.91 8.44
N GLY A 6 3.96 -9.66 7.19
CA GLY A 6 3.71 -10.53 6.04
C GLY A 6 2.36 -10.33 5.35
N ASP A 7 1.43 -9.60 5.99
CA ASP A 7 0.17 -9.16 5.40
C ASP A 7 -0.25 -7.80 6.00
N PHE A 8 0.67 -6.84 5.97
CA PHE A 8 0.47 -5.54 6.60
C PHE A 8 -0.35 -4.59 5.72
N HIS A 9 -1.53 -4.25 6.18
CA HIS A 9 -2.44 -3.30 5.53
C HIS A 9 -3.25 -2.51 6.57
N LEU A 10 -3.99 -1.47 6.14
CA LEU A 10 -4.76 -0.60 7.06
C LEU A 10 -5.77 -1.36 7.92
N GLY A 11 -6.30 -2.48 7.44
CA GLY A 11 -7.21 -3.33 8.22
C GLY A 11 -6.55 -4.02 9.43
N GLN A 12 -5.21 -4.07 9.47
CA GLN A 12 -4.45 -4.61 10.61
C GLN A 12 -3.99 -3.52 11.59
N VAL A 13 -4.45 -2.28 11.39
CA VAL A 13 -4.11 -1.13 12.22
C VAL A 13 -5.35 -0.67 12.97
N LEU A 14 -5.35 -0.87 14.27
CA LEU A 14 -6.42 -0.39 15.18
C LEU A 14 -5.97 0.90 15.85
N VAL A 15 -6.88 1.87 15.93
CA VAL A 15 -6.66 3.12 16.66
C VAL A 15 -7.62 3.13 17.84
N ALA A 16 -7.08 3.15 19.07
CA ALA A 16 -7.88 3.18 20.27
C ALA A 16 -7.24 4.10 21.33
N SER A 17 -8.01 5.00 21.90
CA SER A 17 -7.58 5.91 22.97
C SER A 17 -6.31 6.74 22.64
N GLY A 18 -6.12 7.06 21.38
CA GLY A 18 -4.94 7.81 20.90
C GLY A 18 -3.70 6.97 20.60
N ASP A 19 -3.75 5.67 20.86
CA ASP A 19 -2.71 4.70 20.56
C ASP A 19 -3.01 3.90 19.27
N VAL A 20 -1.97 3.30 18.70
CA VAL A 20 -2.03 2.47 17.50
C VAL A 20 -1.57 1.06 17.82
N PHE A 21 -2.42 0.10 17.49
CA PHE A 21 -2.16 -1.32 17.68
C PHE A 21 -2.09 -2.01 16.31
N ILE A 22 -1.05 -2.81 16.11
CA ILE A 22 -0.92 -3.68 14.93
C ILE A 22 -1.29 -5.10 15.35
N ILE A 23 -2.20 -5.72 14.62
CA ILE A 23 -2.76 -7.04 14.93
C ILE A 23 -2.48 -8.02 13.79
N ASP A 24 -2.75 -9.31 14.02
CA ASP A 24 -2.77 -10.38 13.01
C ASP A 24 -1.41 -10.66 12.34
N PHE A 25 -0.40 -10.94 13.13
CA PHE A 25 0.96 -11.23 12.70
C PHE A 25 1.15 -12.63 12.09
N GLU A 26 0.10 -13.26 11.59
CA GLU A 26 0.16 -14.59 10.99
C GLU A 26 0.73 -14.60 9.57
N GLY A 27 0.75 -13.45 8.90
CA GLY A 27 1.15 -13.29 7.51
C GLY A 27 0.04 -13.67 6.51
N GLU A 28 0.31 -13.52 5.22
CA GLU A 28 -0.65 -13.78 4.14
C GLU A 28 -1.14 -15.24 4.16
N PRO A 29 -2.45 -15.51 4.38
CA PRO A 29 -2.98 -16.88 4.50
C PRO A 29 -2.71 -17.78 3.29
N ALA A 30 -2.66 -17.20 2.09
CA ALA A 30 -2.37 -17.94 0.85
C ALA A 30 -0.90 -18.38 0.73
N THR A 31 0.00 -17.83 1.57
CA THR A 31 1.42 -18.16 1.57
C THR A 31 1.72 -19.34 2.50
N PRO A 32 2.51 -20.34 2.07
CA PRO A 32 2.89 -21.47 2.92
C PRO A 32 3.56 -21.04 4.24
N ILE A 33 3.26 -21.74 5.34
CA ILE A 33 3.77 -21.41 6.69
C ILE A 33 5.30 -21.27 6.73
N LYS A 34 6.02 -22.10 5.99
CA LYS A 34 7.49 -22.04 5.92
C LYS A 34 7.97 -20.67 5.40
N GLU A 35 7.31 -20.16 4.38
CA GLU A 35 7.62 -18.86 3.76
C GLU A 35 7.19 -17.71 4.66
N ARG A 36 6.00 -17.79 5.29
CA ARG A 36 5.53 -16.77 6.26
C ARG A 36 6.49 -16.61 7.45
N ARG A 37 7.19 -17.68 7.84
CA ARG A 37 8.19 -17.67 8.93
C ARG A 37 9.58 -17.23 8.48
N ALA A 38 9.84 -17.13 7.19
CA ALA A 38 11.14 -16.75 6.68
C ALA A 38 11.44 -15.26 6.98
N LYS A 39 12.71 -14.97 7.24
CA LYS A 39 13.17 -13.58 7.34
C LYS A 39 13.25 -12.97 5.93
N THR A 40 12.68 -11.78 5.75
CA THR A 40 12.70 -11.07 4.48
C THR A 40 12.90 -9.57 4.70
N SER A 41 12.75 -8.76 3.66
CA SER A 41 12.85 -7.31 3.76
C SER A 41 11.60 -6.72 4.42
N PRO A 42 11.73 -5.84 5.43
CA PRO A 42 10.60 -5.13 6.02
C PRO A 42 9.90 -4.19 5.02
N LEU A 43 10.52 -3.89 3.89
CA LEU A 43 9.89 -3.09 2.83
C LEU A 43 8.70 -3.79 2.16
N ARG A 44 8.53 -5.11 2.35
CA ARG A 44 7.31 -5.82 1.91
C ARG A 44 6.08 -5.33 2.68
N ASP A 45 6.19 -5.17 3.99
CA ASP A 45 5.12 -4.61 4.82
C ASP A 45 4.88 -3.13 4.50
N VAL A 46 5.95 -2.37 4.27
CA VAL A 46 5.85 -0.96 3.81
C VAL A 46 5.08 -0.88 2.49
N ALA A 47 5.37 -1.76 1.53
CA ALA A 47 4.65 -1.81 0.26
C ALA A 47 3.18 -2.19 0.47
N GLY A 48 2.88 -3.18 1.31
CA GLY A 48 1.53 -3.59 1.64
C GLY A 48 0.69 -2.46 2.21
N LEU A 49 1.22 -1.71 3.19
CA LEU A 49 0.52 -0.55 3.76
C LEU A 49 0.30 0.56 2.72
N ILE A 50 1.29 0.90 1.90
CA ILE A 50 1.13 1.90 0.84
C ILE A 50 0.04 1.47 -0.15
N ARG A 51 0.01 0.20 -0.55
CA ARG A 51 -1.04 -0.33 -1.42
C ARG A 51 -2.41 -0.25 -0.77
N SER A 52 -2.54 -0.52 0.53
CA SER A 52 -3.82 -0.41 1.24
C SER A 52 -4.35 1.02 1.33
N ILE A 53 -3.47 2.05 1.34
CA ILE A 53 -3.86 3.45 1.20
C ILE A 53 -4.48 3.71 -0.19
N ASP A 54 -3.98 3.09 -1.25
CA ASP A 54 -4.58 3.16 -2.59
C ASP A 54 -6.00 2.57 -2.61
N TYR A 55 -6.21 1.42 -1.97
CA TYR A 55 -7.52 0.80 -1.84
C TYR A 55 -8.51 1.66 -1.05
N ALA A 56 -8.09 2.26 0.07
CA ALA A 56 -8.92 3.18 0.82
C ALA A 56 -9.38 4.37 -0.04
N GLY A 57 -8.48 4.93 -0.85
CA GLY A 57 -8.82 5.98 -1.79
C GLY A 57 -9.79 5.52 -2.89
N ALA A 58 -9.64 4.30 -3.39
CA ALA A 58 -10.54 3.75 -4.41
C ALA A 58 -11.95 3.51 -3.89
N ALA A 59 -12.08 2.99 -2.66
CA ALA A 59 -13.38 2.80 -2.01
C ALA A 59 -14.18 4.11 -1.89
N LEU A 60 -13.49 5.23 -1.68
CA LEU A 60 -14.11 6.56 -1.65
C LEU A 60 -14.58 7.03 -3.04
N ILE A 61 -13.86 6.68 -4.10
CA ILE A 61 -14.27 6.99 -5.49
C ILE A 61 -15.55 6.24 -5.85
N GLU A 62 -15.64 4.97 -5.48
CA GLU A 62 -16.80 4.13 -5.79
C GLU A 62 -18.03 4.41 -4.90
N GLY A 63 -17.98 5.43 -4.04
CA GLY A 63 -19.09 5.77 -3.15
C GLY A 63 -19.36 4.77 -2.04
N LYS A 64 -18.44 3.84 -1.80
CA LYS A 64 -18.54 2.81 -0.74
C LYS A 64 -18.12 3.33 0.63
N GLY A 65 -17.82 4.63 0.76
CA GLY A 65 -17.52 5.29 2.03
C GLY A 65 -18.78 5.87 2.68
N VAL A 66 -18.86 5.81 4.00
CA VAL A 66 -19.94 6.41 4.79
C VAL A 66 -19.91 7.93 4.64
N GLY A 67 -21.04 8.54 4.23
CA GLY A 67 -21.24 9.99 4.30
C GLY A 67 -20.72 10.81 3.11
N ALA A 68 -20.84 10.29 1.88
CA ALA A 68 -20.52 11.08 0.68
C ALA A 68 -21.45 12.29 0.55
N ALA A 69 -21.00 13.47 1.01
CA ALA A 69 -21.61 14.72 0.61
C ALA A 69 -21.54 14.85 -0.93
N PRO A 70 -22.48 15.55 -1.57
CA PRO A 70 -22.45 15.81 -3.00
C PRO A 70 -21.24 16.73 -3.32
N VAL A 71 -20.11 16.10 -3.62
CA VAL A 71 -18.87 16.76 -4.02
C VAL A 71 -18.69 16.50 -5.50
N ASP A 72 -18.29 17.54 -6.26
CA ASP A 72 -17.90 17.40 -7.66
C ASP A 72 -16.83 16.30 -7.84
N GLU A 73 -17.00 15.48 -8.88
CA GLU A 73 -16.12 14.34 -9.15
C GLU A 73 -14.63 14.74 -9.26
N ASN A 74 -14.36 15.85 -9.93
CA ASN A 74 -13.00 16.37 -10.06
C ASN A 74 -12.41 16.78 -8.73
N GLN A 75 -13.20 17.42 -7.88
CA GLN A 75 -12.79 17.82 -6.53
C GLN A 75 -12.54 16.57 -5.66
N ARG A 76 -13.41 15.57 -5.72
CA ARG A 76 -13.25 14.30 -5.02
C ARG A 76 -11.95 13.61 -5.44
N ASN A 77 -11.69 13.48 -6.73
CA ASN A 77 -10.50 12.85 -7.27
C ASN A 77 -9.21 13.57 -6.83
N ARG A 78 -9.21 14.91 -6.80
CA ARG A 78 -8.09 15.72 -6.28
C ARG A 78 -7.84 15.45 -4.80
N LEU A 79 -8.88 15.48 -3.98
CA LEU A 79 -8.76 15.21 -2.54
C LEU A 79 -8.22 13.81 -2.25
N ILE A 80 -8.67 12.81 -2.99
CA ILE A 80 -8.17 11.44 -2.86
C ILE A 80 -6.71 11.33 -3.29
N ALA A 81 -6.33 11.97 -4.37
CA ALA A 81 -4.93 12.00 -4.82
C ALA A 81 -4.04 12.68 -3.77
N GLU A 82 -4.49 13.79 -3.18
CA GLU A 82 -3.79 14.50 -2.13
C GLU A 82 -3.68 13.67 -0.85
N PHE A 83 -4.76 13.02 -0.43
CA PHE A 83 -4.77 12.11 0.72
C PHE A 83 -3.73 11.01 0.55
N ARG A 84 -3.76 10.29 -0.59
CA ARG A 84 -2.79 9.23 -0.89
C ARG A 84 -1.34 9.73 -0.81
N ALA A 85 -1.08 10.87 -1.45
CA ALA A 85 0.25 11.46 -1.46
C ALA A 85 0.72 11.89 -0.07
N ARG A 86 -0.15 12.50 0.73
CA ARG A 86 0.16 12.95 2.10
C ARG A 86 0.34 11.76 3.04
N ALA A 87 -0.56 10.80 3.03
CA ALA A 87 -0.51 9.61 3.89
C ALA A 87 0.77 8.79 3.61
N THR A 88 1.06 8.52 2.34
CA THR A 88 2.27 7.80 1.95
C THR A 88 3.54 8.53 2.35
N ARG A 89 3.62 9.86 2.12
CA ARG A 89 4.78 10.65 2.53
C ARG A 89 4.96 10.69 4.05
N ALA A 90 3.87 10.88 4.80
CA ALA A 90 3.92 10.91 6.25
C ALA A 90 4.40 9.57 6.80
N PHE A 91 3.85 8.46 6.32
CA PHE A 91 4.26 7.12 6.72
C PHE A 91 5.74 6.86 6.41
N LEU A 92 6.19 7.10 5.18
CA LEU A 92 7.59 6.86 4.80
C LEU A 92 8.58 7.74 5.58
N LYS A 93 8.19 8.98 5.87
CA LYS A 93 9.01 9.91 6.68
C LYS A 93 9.19 9.37 8.10
N GLU A 94 8.11 8.98 8.77
CA GLU A 94 8.19 8.49 10.15
C GLU A 94 8.82 7.09 10.22
N TYR A 95 8.55 6.23 9.25
CA TYR A 95 9.25 4.95 9.10
C TYR A 95 10.77 5.12 8.96
N GLY A 96 11.21 6.07 8.13
CA GLY A 96 12.63 6.41 7.98
C GLY A 96 13.26 6.92 9.28
N LYS A 97 12.56 7.81 9.99
CA LYS A 97 13.00 8.30 11.30
C LYS A 97 13.14 7.17 12.34
N ALA A 98 12.12 6.32 12.44
CA ALA A 98 12.12 5.20 13.40
C ALA A 98 13.27 4.22 13.15
N ARG A 99 13.68 4.05 11.89
CA ARG A 99 14.84 3.23 11.54
C ARG A 99 16.20 3.92 11.71
N GLY A 100 16.24 5.23 11.90
CA GLY A 100 17.45 6.03 11.95
C GLY A 100 18.23 6.07 10.62
N VAL A 101 17.60 5.75 9.50
CA VAL A 101 18.24 5.64 8.17
C VAL A 101 17.42 6.39 7.12
N VAL A 102 18.10 7.22 6.35
CA VAL A 102 17.51 7.80 5.13
C VAL A 102 17.58 6.77 4.00
N ALA A 103 16.45 6.51 3.35
CA ALA A 103 16.39 5.53 2.26
C ALA A 103 17.34 5.91 1.10
N GLY A 104 18.33 5.05 0.86
CA GLY A 104 19.24 5.15 -0.27
C GLY A 104 18.56 4.78 -1.60
N ALA A 105 19.28 4.96 -2.72
CA ALA A 105 18.76 4.65 -4.06
C ALA A 105 18.33 3.17 -4.17
N GLN A 106 19.15 2.25 -3.66
CA GLN A 106 18.86 0.81 -3.68
C GLN A 106 17.60 0.46 -2.86
N GLU A 107 17.42 1.08 -1.70
CA GLU A 107 16.25 0.83 -0.85
C GLU A 107 14.96 1.35 -1.52
N ARG A 108 15.04 2.50 -2.18
CA ARG A 108 13.91 3.03 -2.98
C ARG A 108 13.56 2.12 -4.16
N ALA A 109 14.55 1.63 -4.89
CA ALA A 109 14.33 0.70 -5.99
C ALA A 109 13.73 -0.62 -5.51
N LEU A 110 14.19 -1.13 -4.35
CA LEU A 110 13.63 -2.35 -3.75
C LEU A 110 12.18 -2.14 -3.28
N LEU A 111 11.86 -0.98 -2.72
CA LEU A 111 10.47 -0.65 -2.38
C LEU A 111 9.59 -0.58 -3.63
N GLU A 112 10.08 0.04 -4.71
CA GLU A 112 9.35 0.09 -6.00
C GLU A 112 9.10 -1.32 -6.56
N LEU A 113 10.08 -2.22 -6.47
CA LEU A 113 9.91 -3.62 -6.84
C LEU A 113 8.80 -4.32 -6.02
N PHE A 114 8.80 -4.15 -4.70
CA PHE A 114 7.76 -4.74 -3.85
C PHE A 114 6.37 -4.13 -4.08
N LEU A 115 6.30 -2.85 -4.43
CA LEU A 115 5.03 -2.22 -4.82
C LEU A 115 4.48 -2.83 -6.12
N ILE A 116 5.34 -3.10 -7.11
CA ILE A 116 4.96 -3.78 -8.37
C ILE A 116 4.53 -5.21 -8.07
N GLU A 117 5.31 -5.96 -7.30
CA GLU A 117 5.01 -7.34 -6.92
C GLU A 117 3.63 -7.43 -6.22
N LYS A 118 3.38 -6.56 -5.25
CA LYS A 118 2.08 -6.53 -4.54
C LYS A 118 0.94 -6.13 -5.46
N ALA A 119 1.13 -5.15 -6.34
CA ALA A 119 0.10 -4.75 -7.31
C ALA A 119 -0.24 -5.89 -8.30
N ALA A 120 0.76 -6.63 -8.76
CA ALA A 120 0.56 -7.81 -9.62
C ALA A 120 -0.20 -8.92 -8.89
N TYR A 121 0.17 -9.20 -7.64
CA TYR A 121 -0.56 -10.13 -6.78
C TYR A 121 -2.02 -9.70 -6.60
N GLU A 122 -2.28 -8.44 -6.31
CA GLU A 122 -3.61 -7.88 -6.12
C GLU A 122 -4.46 -8.00 -7.40
N ILE A 123 -3.88 -7.79 -8.59
CA ILE A 123 -4.58 -8.00 -9.87
C ILE A 123 -5.08 -9.44 -9.98
N HIS A 124 -4.20 -10.41 -9.68
CA HIS A 124 -4.59 -11.82 -9.70
C HIS A 124 -5.67 -12.13 -8.66
N TYR A 125 -5.53 -11.62 -7.45
CA TYR A 125 -6.50 -11.80 -6.37
C TYR A 125 -7.87 -11.21 -6.72
N GLU A 126 -7.91 -9.95 -7.21
CA GLU A 126 -9.17 -9.29 -7.55
C GLU A 126 -9.85 -9.97 -8.74
N ALA A 127 -9.09 -10.40 -9.75
CA ALA A 127 -9.64 -11.13 -10.88
C ALA A 127 -10.39 -12.41 -10.45
N ALA A 128 -9.85 -13.10 -9.45
CA ALA A 128 -10.43 -14.35 -8.95
C ALA A 128 -11.57 -14.14 -7.94
N ASN A 129 -11.48 -13.10 -7.08
CA ASN A 129 -12.36 -12.95 -5.91
C ASN A 129 -13.32 -11.76 -6.00
N ARG A 130 -12.89 -10.63 -6.60
CA ARG A 130 -13.65 -9.39 -6.67
C ARG A 130 -13.41 -8.66 -8.00
N PRO A 131 -13.86 -9.19 -9.15
CA PRO A 131 -13.55 -8.64 -10.48
C PRO A 131 -13.86 -7.14 -10.66
N THR A 132 -14.86 -6.63 -9.95
CA THR A 132 -15.22 -5.19 -9.97
C THR A 132 -14.17 -4.29 -9.33
N TRP A 133 -13.22 -4.84 -8.58
CA TRP A 133 -12.14 -4.10 -7.93
C TRP A 133 -10.82 -4.12 -8.70
N ILE A 134 -10.72 -4.89 -9.78
CA ILE A 134 -9.48 -5.06 -10.56
C ILE A 134 -8.90 -3.73 -11.07
N GLY A 135 -9.76 -2.72 -11.29
CA GLY A 135 -9.35 -1.37 -11.69
C GLY A 135 -8.41 -0.69 -10.69
N VAL A 136 -8.51 -1.03 -9.40
CA VAL A 136 -7.68 -0.43 -8.34
C VAL A 136 -6.21 -0.81 -8.50
N PRO A 137 -5.85 -2.12 -8.49
CA PRO A 137 -4.45 -2.51 -8.65
C PRO A 137 -3.92 -2.22 -10.05
N LEU A 138 -4.72 -2.31 -11.12
CA LEU A 138 -4.30 -1.93 -12.47
C LEU A 138 -3.90 -0.45 -12.55
N THR A 139 -4.74 0.45 -12.06
CA THR A 139 -4.42 1.89 -12.02
C THR A 139 -3.20 2.16 -11.15
N GLY A 140 -3.05 1.44 -10.04
CA GLY A 140 -1.87 1.52 -9.19
C GLY A 140 -0.60 1.11 -9.91
N LEU A 141 -0.63 -0.02 -10.62
CA LEU A 141 0.51 -0.53 -11.41
C LEU A 141 0.89 0.45 -12.53
N LEU A 142 -0.07 0.95 -13.28
CA LEU A 142 0.17 1.93 -14.35
C LEU A 142 0.84 3.20 -13.83
N ARG A 143 0.41 3.73 -12.68
CA ARG A 143 1.05 4.90 -12.05
C ARG A 143 2.47 4.61 -11.58
N LEU A 144 2.73 3.41 -11.04
CA LEU A 144 4.07 3.00 -10.62
C LEU A 144 5.02 2.89 -11.81
N THR A 145 4.60 2.21 -12.87
CA THR A 145 5.43 2.02 -14.08
C THR A 145 5.70 3.33 -14.79
N ALA A 146 4.71 4.22 -14.95
CA ALA A 146 4.91 5.55 -15.53
C ALA A 146 5.98 6.33 -14.76
N ARG A 147 5.89 6.40 -13.43
CA ARG A 147 6.87 7.09 -12.58
C ARG A 147 8.28 6.52 -12.69
N ILE A 148 8.42 5.20 -12.84
CA ILE A 148 9.72 4.54 -12.97
C ILE A 148 10.33 4.87 -14.34
N LEU A 149 9.52 4.84 -15.41
CA LEU A 149 9.97 5.19 -16.75
C LEU A 149 10.39 6.66 -16.86
N GLU A 150 9.64 7.58 -16.27
CA GLU A 150 10.01 9.00 -16.20
C GLU A 150 11.38 9.21 -15.55
N LYS A 151 11.66 8.51 -14.45
CA LYS A 151 12.97 8.58 -13.77
C LYS A 151 14.12 7.96 -14.59
N ALA A 152 13.83 6.98 -15.42
CA ALA A 152 14.84 6.34 -16.25
C ALA A 152 15.27 7.20 -17.44
N HIS A 153 14.45 8.20 -17.80
CA HIS A 153 14.69 9.13 -18.92
C HIS A 153 15.18 10.52 -18.46
N ALA A 154 15.28 10.75 -17.15
CA ALA A 154 15.76 12.00 -16.54
C ALA A 154 17.21 11.89 -16.08
#